data_bc528b6377a6e536750299b30d657a41
#
_entry.id   bc528b6377a6e536750299b30d657a41
#
_cell.length_a   1.000
_cell.length_b   1.000
_cell.length_c   1.000
_cell.angle_alpha   90.00
_cell.angle_beta   90.00
_cell.angle_gamma   90.00
#
_symmetry.space_group_name_H-M   'P 1'
#
loop_
_entity.id
_entity.type
_entity.pdbx_description
1 polymer ?
#
loop_
_entity_poly.entity_id
_entity_poly.type
_entity_poly.pdbx_seq_one_letter_code
_entity_poly.pdbx_strand_id
1 'polypeptide(L)'
;MRSRSKPLAPFTRAQRDLRTVDNELMRIELLHIDECPNTVRAQERLEEALTALGRSDLPVHMHLLTSAAETRDTGFAGSPTITVNGADIFPTGSTADDLACRVYPTPNGLAGLPTLNQIVEALKNRGL
;
A
#
# COMPACT_ATOMS: atom_id res chain seq x y z
N MET A 1 -31.31 22.07 8.76
CA MET A 1 -30.40 22.06 8.87
C MET A 1 -29.88 21.73 8.85
N ARG A 2 -30.42 22.16 8.83
CA ARG A 2 -29.47 22.20 8.86
C ARG A 2 -29.01 21.90 8.83
N SER A 3 -29.74 21.99 8.62
CA SER A 3 -28.74 21.93 8.62
C SER A 3 -28.29 21.72 8.30
N ARG A 4 -28.78 22.01 8.17
CA ARG A 4 -27.82 22.10 7.97
C ARG A 4 -27.27 22.01 7.56
N SER A 5 -27.99 22.18 7.34
CA SER A 5 -26.96 22.31 7.07
C SER A 5 -26.43 22.24 6.65
N LYS A 6 -26.90 22.32 6.56
CA LYS A 6 -25.98 22.54 6.35
C LYS A 6 -25.62 22.19 5.85
N PRO A 7 -26.41 22.15 5.51
CA PRO A 7 -25.72 22.07 5.10
C PRO A 7 -25.27 21.78 4.86
N LEU A 8 -25.65 21.84 4.59
CA LEU A 8 -24.61 21.70 4.50
C LEU A 8 -24.10 21.56 4.17
N ALA A 9 -25.82 20.96 4.39
CA ALA A 9 -24.89 21.40 4.10
C ALA A 9 -24.16 20.73 3.50
N PRO A 10 -24.64 20.90 2.86
CA PRO A 10 -23.41 20.33 2.38
C PRO A 10 -22.61 19.74 3.53
N PHE A 11 -21.51 19.08 3.17
CA PHE A 11 -20.58 18.65 4.21
C PHE A 11 -20.22 19.82 5.09
N THR A 12 -20.18 19.59 6.37
CA THR A 12 -19.56 20.52 7.27
C THR A 12 -18.05 20.53 7.02
N ARG A 13 -17.41 21.60 7.43
CA ARG A 13 -15.96 21.68 7.33
C ARG A 13 -15.31 20.50 8.08
N ALA A 14 -15.83 20.15 9.24
CA ALA A 14 -15.27 19.07 10.03
C ALA A 14 -15.31 17.73 9.29
N GLN A 15 -16.40 17.44 8.59
CA GLN A 15 -16.51 16.19 7.83
C GLN A 15 -15.53 16.15 6.68
N ARG A 16 -15.35 17.27 5.99
CA ARG A 16 -14.41 17.35 4.90
C ARG A 16 -12.97 17.21 5.38
N ASP A 17 -12.66 17.85 6.49
CA ASP A 17 -11.32 17.79 7.07
C ASP A 17 -10.98 16.37 7.52
N LEU A 18 -11.96 15.65 8.07
CA LEU A 18 -11.74 14.26 8.48
C LEU A 18 -11.40 13.37 7.29
N ARG A 19 -12.07 13.58 6.16
CA ARG A 19 -11.75 12.78 4.97
C ARG A 19 -10.35 13.07 4.47
N THR A 20 -9.95 14.32 4.49
CA THR A 20 -8.60 14.70 4.09
C THR A 20 -7.57 14.09 5.03
N VAL A 21 -7.84 14.14 6.34
CA VAL A 21 -6.94 13.56 7.34
C VAL A 21 -6.81 12.05 7.14
N ASP A 22 -7.92 11.36 6.86
CA ASP A 22 -7.89 9.92 6.60
C ASP A 22 -6.99 9.60 5.40
N ASN A 23 -7.13 10.37 4.31
CA ASN A 23 -6.29 10.18 3.14
C ASN A 23 -4.82 10.46 3.43
N GLU A 24 -4.54 11.49 4.22
CA GLU A 24 -3.18 11.83 4.60
C GLU A 24 -2.56 10.76 5.50
N LEU A 25 -3.37 10.17 6.37
CA LEU A 25 -2.89 9.12 7.28
C LEU A 25 -2.75 7.77 6.57
N MET A 26 -3.46 7.59 5.46
CA MET A 26 -3.42 6.34 4.71
C MET A 26 -2.32 6.42 3.66
N ARG A 27 -1.12 6.02 4.06
CA ARG A 27 0.04 6.10 3.19
C ARG A 27 0.36 4.73 2.61
N ILE A 28 0.31 4.66 1.29
CA ILE A 28 0.58 3.42 0.58
C ILE A 28 1.93 3.55 -0.09
N GLU A 29 2.84 2.62 0.22
CA GLU A 29 4.18 2.64 -0.32
C GLU A 29 4.51 1.29 -0.95
N LEU A 30 5.29 1.35 -2.02
CA LEU A 30 5.89 0.18 -2.63
C LEU A 30 7.40 0.29 -2.41
N LEU A 31 7.92 -0.58 -1.56
CA LEU A 31 9.35 -0.62 -1.25
C LEU A 31 10.02 -1.56 -2.25
N HIS A 32 11.06 -1.09 -2.91
CA HIS A 32 11.71 -1.87 -3.94
C HIS A 32 13.20 -1.59 -3.98
N ILE A 33 13.94 -2.49 -4.63
CA ILE A 33 15.37 -2.31 -4.85
C ILE A 33 15.61 -2.04 -6.34
N ASP A 34 16.82 -1.57 -6.63
CA ASP A 34 17.22 -1.29 -8.01
C ASP A 34 17.24 -2.59 -8.83
N GLU A 35 16.89 -2.48 -10.09
CA GLU A 35 16.90 -3.60 -11.05
C GLU A 35 15.99 -4.77 -10.65
N CYS A 36 15.00 -4.53 -9.81
CA CYS A 36 14.01 -5.54 -9.50
C CYS A 36 13.05 -5.71 -10.68
N PRO A 37 12.98 -6.91 -11.28
CA PRO A 37 12.14 -7.09 -12.48
C PRO A 37 10.65 -7.03 -12.21
N ASN A 38 10.26 -7.09 -10.94
CA ASN A 38 8.84 -7.13 -10.57
C ASN A 38 8.28 -5.79 -10.10
N THR A 39 9.11 -4.74 -10.04
CA THR A 39 8.70 -3.46 -9.48
C THR A 39 7.56 -2.81 -10.26
N VAL A 40 7.70 -2.70 -11.59
CA VAL A 40 6.69 -2.04 -12.41
C VAL A 40 5.37 -2.81 -12.37
N ARG A 41 5.43 -4.13 -12.46
CA ARG A 41 4.22 -4.95 -12.40
C ARG A 41 3.54 -4.88 -11.05
N ALA A 42 4.33 -4.81 -9.98
CA ALA A 42 3.78 -4.64 -8.64
C ALA A 42 3.05 -3.32 -8.52
N GLN A 43 3.65 -2.25 -9.04
CA GLN A 43 3.02 -0.94 -9.04
C GLN A 43 1.70 -0.97 -9.80
N GLU A 44 1.70 -1.56 -10.98
CA GLU A 44 0.48 -1.66 -11.79
C GLU A 44 -0.63 -2.43 -11.09
N ARG A 45 -0.28 -3.57 -10.48
CA ARG A 45 -1.27 -4.37 -9.76
C ARG A 45 -1.81 -3.63 -8.53
N LEU A 46 -0.94 -2.93 -7.84
CA LEU A 46 -1.35 -2.16 -6.66
C LEU A 46 -2.31 -1.04 -7.06
N GLU A 47 -2.00 -0.32 -8.13
CA GLU A 47 -2.88 0.72 -8.63
C GLU A 47 -4.21 0.15 -9.10
N GLU A 48 -4.17 -1.00 -9.74
CA GLU A 48 -5.37 -1.70 -10.19
C GLU A 48 -6.24 -2.12 -9.00
N ALA A 49 -5.61 -2.61 -7.95
CA ALA A 49 -6.31 -3.01 -6.73
C ALA A 49 -6.98 -1.82 -6.06
N LEU A 50 -6.28 -0.70 -5.98
CA LEU A 50 -6.85 0.53 -5.41
C LEU A 50 -8.05 1.01 -6.23
N THR A 51 -7.96 0.94 -7.55
CA THR A 51 -9.07 1.30 -8.42
C THR A 51 -10.27 0.37 -8.17
N ALA A 52 -10.01 -0.93 -8.03
CA ALA A 52 -11.08 -1.91 -7.77
C ALA A 52 -11.78 -1.65 -6.44
N LEU A 53 -11.07 -1.07 -5.48
CA LEU A 53 -11.62 -0.75 -4.17
C LEU A 53 -12.23 0.66 -4.12
N GLY A 54 -12.27 1.37 -5.26
CA GLY A 54 -12.78 2.72 -5.30
C GLY A 54 -11.85 3.74 -4.65
N ARG A 55 -10.57 3.43 -4.55
CA ARG A 55 -9.58 4.28 -3.89
C ARG A 55 -8.47 4.70 -4.84
N SER A 56 -8.83 5.01 -6.08
CA SER A 56 -7.87 5.53 -7.05
C SER A 56 -7.36 6.92 -6.66
N ASP A 57 -7.98 7.54 -5.64
CA ASP A 57 -7.55 8.81 -5.07
C ASP A 57 -6.26 8.69 -4.26
N LEU A 58 -5.89 7.47 -3.82
CA LEU A 58 -4.71 7.26 -3.02
C LEU A 58 -3.49 7.05 -3.91
N PRO A 59 -2.47 7.90 -3.79
CA PRO A 59 -1.25 7.72 -4.58
C PRO A 59 -0.42 6.56 -4.03
N VAL A 60 0.30 5.89 -4.92
CA VAL A 60 1.28 4.89 -4.54
C VAL A 60 2.64 5.58 -4.49
N HIS A 61 3.26 5.60 -3.32
CA HIS A 61 4.58 6.19 -3.14
C HIS A 61 5.63 5.12 -3.41
N MET A 62 6.44 5.33 -4.44
CA MET A 62 7.53 4.43 -4.76
C MET A 62 8.72 4.77 -3.88
N HIS A 63 9.29 3.77 -3.22
CA HIS A 63 10.40 3.99 -2.30
C HIS A 63 11.54 3.03 -2.64
N LEU A 64 12.55 3.56 -3.30
CA LEU A 64 13.74 2.81 -3.66
C LEU A 64 14.67 2.70 -2.46
N LEU A 65 15.02 1.47 -2.09
CA LEU A 65 15.98 1.21 -1.02
C LEU A 65 17.33 0.92 -1.66
N THR A 66 18.36 1.61 -1.18
CA THR A 66 19.69 1.52 -1.79
C THR A 66 20.75 0.96 -0.84
N SER A 67 20.40 0.72 0.43
CA SER A 67 21.34 0.18 1.39
C SER A 67 20.62 -0.74 2.37
N ALA A 68 21.36 -1.68 2.95
CA ALA A 68 20.80 -2.58 3.97
C ALA A 68 20.34 -1.81 5.21
N ALA A 69 21.00 -0.68 5.51
CA ALA A 69 20.62 0.13 6.67
C ALA A 69 19.21 0.69 6.50
N GLU A 70 18.81 1.06 5.27
CA GLU A 70 17.48 1.61 5.02
C GLU A 70 16.38 0.58 5.24
N THR A 71 16.68 -0.70 5.09
CA THR A 71 15.65 -1.75 5.23
C THR A 71 15.16 -1.87 6.66
N ARG A 72 15.97 -1.48 7.64
CA ARG A 72 15.64 -1.71 9.06
C ARG A 72 14.51 -0.84 9.56
N ASP A 73 14.32 0.34 8.96
CA ASP A 73 13.35 1.31 9.46
C ASP A 73 12.10 1.39 8.60
N THR A 74 11.92 0.48 7.63
CA THR A 74 10.87 0.62 6.63
C THR A 74 9.84 -0.49 6.60
N GLY A 75 10.04 -1.58 7.32
CA GLY A 75 9.16 -2.74 7.22
C GLY A 75 9.41 -3.59 5.98
N PHE A 76 10.53 -3.36 5.31
CA PHE A 76 10.88 -4.08 4.09
C PHE A 76 11.07 -5.57 4.38
N ALA A 77 10.46 -6.41 3.54
CA ALA A 77 10.54 -7.87 3.66
C ALA A 77 10.96 -8.52 2.34
N GLY A 78 11.65 -7.78 1.50
CA GLY A 78 12.07 -8.21 0.18
C GLY A 78 11.38 -7.39 -0.90
N SER A 79 12.01 -7.24 -2.04
CA SER A 79 11.47 -6.41 -3.13
C SER A 79 10.54 -7.24 -4.03
N PRO A 80 9.33 -6.78 -4.34
CA PRO A 80 8.69 -5.58 -3.82
C PRO A 80 7.92 -5.86 -2.52
N THR A 81 7.88 -4.90 -1.62
CA THR A 81 7.05 -4.97 -0.41
C THR A 81 6.02 -3.84 -0.47
N ILE A 82 4.76 -4.17 -0.25
CA ILE A 82 3.67 -3.19 -0.21
C ILE A 82 3.37 -2.89 1.25
N THR A 83 3.39 -1.60 1.63
CA THR A 83 3.06 -1.21 2.99
C THR A 83 1.88 -0.25 3.00
N VAL A 84 1.10 -0.33 4.07
CA VAL A 84 0.08 0.66 4.40
C VAL A 84 0.47 1.22 5.77
N ASN A 85 0.74 2.51 5.81
CA ASN A 85 1.17 3.21 7.02
C ASN A 85 2.40 2.54 7.65
N GLY A 86 3.32 2.08 6.80
CA GLY A 86 4.57 1.49 7.24
C GLY A 86 4.51 0.00 7.56
N ALA A 87 3.35 -0.63 7.47
CA ALA A 87 3.19 -2.04 7.80
C ALA A 87 3.02 -2.87 6.52
N ASP A 88 3.81 -3.94 6.40
CA ASP A 88 3.72 -4.89 5.30
C ASP A 88 2.31 -5.51 5.28
N ILE A 89 1.63 -5.45 4.14
CA ILE A 89 0.27 -6.00 4.04
C ILE A 89 0.27 -7.52 3.87
N PHE A 90 1.46 -8.13 3.68
CA PHE A 90 1.61 -9.58 3.62
C PHE A 90 2.62 -10.02 4.69
N PRO A 91 2.29 -9.85 5.98
CA PRO A 91 3.26 -10.13 7.03
C PRO A 91 3.63 -11.61 7.08
N THR A 92 4.93 -11.89 7.10
CA THR A 92 5.44 -13.25 7.15
C THR A 92 6.09 -13.60 8.48
N GLY A 93 6.09 -12.63 9.41
CA GLY A 93 6.76 -12.81 10.70
C GLY A 93 8.26 -12.59 10.65
N SER A 94 8.80 -12.26 9.49
CA SER A 94 10.22 -11.97 9.34
C SER A 94 10.40 -10.73 8.49
N THR A 95 11.51 -10.04 8.70
CA THR A 95 11.87 -8.87 7.91
C THR A 95 13.17 -9.16 7.19
N ALA A 96 13.33 -8.53 6.02
CA ALA A 96 14.61 -8.59 5.32
C ALA A 96 15.49 -7.46 5.83
N ASP A 97 16.71 -7.79 6.17
CA ASP A 97 17.71 -6.80 6.55
C ASP A 97 18.78 -6.65 5.48
N ASP A 98 18.45 -7.07 4.26
CA ASP A 98 19.33 -7.00 3.11
C ASP A 98 18.48 -6.70 1.87
N LEU A 99 19.15 -6.21 0.83
CA LEU A 99 18.49 -5.89 -0.43
C LEU A 99 18.31 -7.18 -1.24
N ALA A 100 17.12 -7.76 -1.14
CA ALA A 100 16.84 -9.05 -1.76
C ALA A 100 15.44 -9.04 -2.40
N CYS A 101 15.23 -9.96 -3.32
CA CYS A 101 13.91 -10.17 -3.92
C CYS A 101 13.03 -10.97 -2.97
N ARG A 102 11.73 -10.70 -3.06
CA ARG A 102 10.74 -11.38 -2.24
C ARG A 102 10.03 -12.46 -3.06
N VAL A 103 9.64 -13.53 -2.38
CA VAL A 103 8.83 -14.59 -2.98
C VAL A 103 7.50 -14.62 -2.22
N TYR A 104 6.40 -14.61 -2.98
CA TYR A 104 5.06 -14.62 -2.43
C TYR A 104 4.41 -15.97 -2.70
N PRO A 105 3.79 -16.60 -1.68
CA PRO A 105 2.94 -17.76 -1.94
C PRO A 105 1.65 -17.28 -2.61
N THR A 106 1.26 -17.95 -3.69
CA THR A 106 0.03 -17.63 -4.43
C THR A 106 -0.74 -18.92 -4.66
N PRO A 107 -2.01 -18.84 -5.09
CA PRO A 107 -2.76 -20.06 -5.44
C PRO A 107 -2.10 -20.88 -6.54
N ASN A 108 -1.22 -20.27 -7.34
CA ASN A 108 -0.54 -20.94 -8.44
C ASN A 108 0.91 -21.32 -8.09
N GLY A 109 1.30 -21.24 -6.80
CA GLY A 109 2.66 -21.52 -6.36
C GLY A 109 3.40 -20.25 -6.00
N LEU A 110 4.71 -20.39 -5.77
CA LEU A 110 5.54 -19.24 -5.38
C LEU A 110 5.81 -18.34 -6.58
N ALA A 111 5.75 -17.04 -6.36
CA ALA A 111 5.94 -16.06 -7.42
C ALA A 111 6.58 -14.79 -6.86
N GLY A 112 7.15 -13.99 -7.75
CA GLY A 112 7.75 -12.71 -7.35
C GLY A 112 6.76 -11.61 -7.03
N LEU A 113 5.46 -11.89 -7.24
CA LEU A 113 4.37 -10.93 -7.02
C LEU A 113 3.18 -11.66 -6.42
N PRO A 114 2.41 -11.00 -5.54
CA PRO A 114 1.08 -11.51 -5.19
C PRO A 114 0.12 -11.32 -6.36
N THR A 115 -0.98 -12.05 -6.35
CA THR A 115 -2.03 -11.87 -7.36
C THR A 115 -2.81 -10.58 -7.05
N LEU A 116 -3.54 -10.10 -8.06
CA LEU A 116 -4.40 -8.94 -7.86
C LEU A 116 -5.40 -9.19 -6.73
N ASN A 117 -6.04 -10.37 -6.71
CA ASN A 117 -6.99 -10.69 -5.64
C ASN A 117 -6.34 -10.69 -4.26
N GLN A 118 -5.12 -11.19 -4.16
CA GLN A 118 -4.40 -11.16 -2.88
C GLN A 118 -4.17 -9.74 -2.41
N ILE A 119 -3.79 -8.84 -3.32
CA ILE A 119 -3.57 -7.44 -2.97
C ILE A 119 -4.88 -6.80 -2.54
N VAL A 120 -5.97 -7.02 -3.29
CA VAL A 120 -7.28 -6.47 -2.94
C VAL A 120 -7.69 -6.90 -1.53
N GLU A 121 -7.59 -8.19 -1.23
CA GLU A 121 -7.99 -8.70 0.08
C GLU A 121 -7.10 -8.17 1.19
N ALA A 122 -5.79 -8.08 0.94
CA ALA A 122 -4.87 -7.56 1.95
C ALA A 122 -5.13 -6.09 2.24
N LEU A 123 -5.45 -5.30 1.22
CA LEU A 123 -5.79 -3.89 1.41
C LEU A 123 -7.10 -3.74 2.17
N LYS A 124 -8.10 -4.57 1.87
CA LYS A 124 -9.38 -4.55 2.60
C LYS A 124 -9.14 -4.83 4.08
N ASN A 125 -8.24 -5.75 4.40
CA ASN A 125 -7.91 -6.07 5.79
C ASN A 125 -7.21 -4.92 6.50
N ARG A 126 -6.73 -3.92 5.76
CA ARG A 126 -6.11 -2.73 6.32
C ARG A 126 -7.05 -1.52 6.31
N GLY A 127 -8.34 -1.74 6.01
CA GLY A 127 -9.35 -0.69 6.09
C GLY A 127 -9.66 0.01 4.77
N LEU A 128 -9.17 -0.52 3.66
CA LEU A 128 -9.45 0.07 2.35
C LEU A 128 -10.63 -0.57 1.62
#